data_83ed54165d5e7e31417ee6ea30a15c9d
#
_entry.id   83ed54165d5e7e31417ee6ea30a15c9d
#
_cell.length_a   1.000
_cell.length_b   1.000
_cell.length_c   1.000
_cell.angle_alpha   90.00
_cell.angle_beta   90.00
_cell.angle_gamma   90.00
#
_symmetry.space_group_name_H-M   'P 1'
#
loop_
_entity.id
_entity.type
_entity.pdbx_description
1 polymer ?
#
loop_
_entity_poly.entity_id
_entity_poly.type
_entity_poly.pdbx_seq_one_letter_code
_entity_poly.pdbx_strand_id
1 'polypeptide(L)'
;TIIKYKIYDGGEPMIRLATIGTNFITDWLMEGILELDEIQLTAVYSRNLEKGKQFAAKYNVEKVYDNYEEMAKDPEIDAVYVASPTYMHYAHSITMINYGKHVLCEKPVCSNREELDILIKAAKEQGVVFMEAMKNVHSPGFHAMMDNLYKIGTVRRATIQYCQYSSRYDKFKKGIIENAFNPKLSNGALMDIGSYCIHFLASLF
;
A
#
# COMPACT_ATOMS: atom_id res chain seq x y z
N THR A 1 19.89 1.34 1.23
CA THR A 1 19.96 0.07 0.46
C THR A 1 19.64 0.43 -0.98
N ILE A 2 20.64 0.31 -1.86
CA ILE A 2 20.47 0.59 -3.31
C ILE A 2 19.66 -0.59 -3.85
N ILE A 3 18.43 -0.31 -4.34
CA ILE A 3 17.66 -1.29 -5.11
C ILE A 3 18.48 -1.61 -6.35
N LYS A 4 18.87 -2.88 -6.54
CA LYS A 4 19.51 -3.32 -7.78
C LYS A 4 18.41 -3.45 -8.83
N TYR A 5 18.24 -2.42 -9.64
CA TYR A 5 17.38 -2.48 -10.82
C TYR A 5 17.93 -3.48 -11.82
N LYS A 6 17.09 -4.35 -12.36
CA LYS A 6 17.42 -5.10 -13.57
C LYS A 6 17.28 -4.16 -14.76
N ILE A 7 18.38 -3.94 -15.49
CA ILE A 7 18.34 -3.21 -16.77
C ILE A 7 17.76 -4.18 -17.80
N TYR A 8 16.63 -3.81 -18.40
CA TYR A 8 16.07 -4.52 -19.54
C TYR A 8 16.51 -3.87 -20.86
N ASP A 9 16.50 -4.65 -21.93
CA ASP A 9 16.99 -4.27 -23.27
C ASP A 9 16.44 -2.90 -23.72
N GLY A 10 17.26 -1.85 -23.56
CA GLY A 10 16.88 -0.46 -23.86
C GLY A 10 17.51 0.58 -22.94
N GLY A 11 18.12 0.18 -21.81
CA GLY A 11 19.02 1.05 -21.03
C GLY A 11 18.49 1.69 -19.76
N GLU A 12 17.18 1.80 -19.52
CA GLU A 12 16.65 2.37 -18.27
C GLU A 12 16.16 1.28 -17.32
N PRO A 13 16.42 1.42 -15.99
CA PRO A 13 15.95 0.47 -15.00
C PRO A 13 14.43 0.56 -14.85
N MET A 14 13.72 -0.51 -15.16
CA MET A 14 12.26 -0.59 -15.05
C MET A 14 11.87 -1.52 -13.90
N ILE A 15 10.95 -1.08 -13.04
CA ILE A 15 10.33 -1.90 -11.99
C ILE A 15 9.08 -2.56 -12.55
N ARG A 16 9.05 -3.89 -12.57
CA ARG A 16 7.89 -4.68 -12.96
C ARG A 16 6.98 -4.85 -11.74
N LEU A 17 5.92 -4.05 -11.70
CA LEU A 17 4.96 -4.00 -10.60
C LEU A 17 3.82 -4.97 -10.84
N ALA A 18 3.41 -5.70 -9.80
CA ALA A 18 2.12 -6.38 -9.75
C ALA A 18 1.20 -5.73 -8.72
N THR A 19 -0.12 -5.92 -8.86
CA THR A 19 -1.10 -5.44 -7.87
C THR A 19 -1.90 -6.58 -7.25
N ILE A 20 -2.11 -6.49 -5.94
CA ILE A 20 -3.08 -7.31 -5.19
C ILE A 20 -4.27 -6.42 -4.83
N GLY A 21 -5.36 -6.56 -5.56
CA GLY A 21 -6.56 -5.74 -5.44
C GLY A 21 -6.86 -4.96 -6.71
N THR A 22 -8.15 -4.76 -6.97
CA THR A 22 -8.70 -4.19 -8.20
C THR A 22 -9.76 -3.14 -7.90
N ASN A 23 -9.58 -2.41 -6.79
CA ASN A 23 -10.50 -1.36 -6.36
C ASN A 23 -9.99 0.03 -6.80
N PHE A 24 -10.78 1.06 -6.54
CA PHE A 24 -10.47 2.44 -6.91
C PHE A 24 -9.15 2.98 -6.34
N ILE A 25 -8.67 2.44 -5.20
CA ILE A 25 -7.37 2.84 -4.64
C ILE A 25 -6.24 2.38 -5.56
N THR A 26 -6.38 1.18 -6.14
CA THR A 26 -5.44 0.68 -7.13
C THR A 26 -5.49 1.51 -8.42
N ASP A 27 -6.69 1.92 -8.88
CA ASP A 27 -6.81 2.83 -10.03
C ASP A 27 -6.06 4.16 -9.78
N TRP A 28 -6.17 4.75 -8.58
CA TRP A 28 -5.45 5.99 -8.22
C TRP A 28 -3.92 5.82 -8.21
N LEU A 29 -3.41 4.68 -7.74
CA LEU A 29 -1.98 4.41 -7.85
C LEU A 29 -1.56 4.32 -9.32
N MET A 30 -2.36 3.63 -10.14
CA MET A 30 -2.07 3.47 -11.57
C MET A 30 -2.06 4.80 -12.32
N GLU A 31 -2.94 5.75 -11.96
CA GLU A 31 -2.91 7.11 -12.53
C GLU A 31 -1.54 7.78 -12.33
N GLY A 32 -0.94 7.62 -11.14
CA GLY A 32 0.40 8.15 -10.88
C GLY A 32 1.52 7.35 -11.57
N ILE A 33 1.39 6.04 -11.66
CA ILE A 33 2.39 5.17 -12.31
C ILE A 33 2.46 5.43 -13.81
N LEU A 34 1.33 5.70 -14.47
CA LEU A 34 1.30 5.99 -15.90
C LEU A 34 2.05 7.28 -16.31
N GLU A 35 2.42 8.12 -15.33
CA GLU A 35 3.26 9.31 -15.55
C GLU A 35 4.76 9.02 -15.41
N LEU A 36 5.14 7.77 -15.11
CA LEU A 36 6.51 7.34 -14.82
C LEU A 36 6.99 6.31 -15.86
N ASP A 37 8.17 6.52 -16.40
CA ASP A 37 8.79 5.58 -17.34
C ASP A 37 9.50 4.42 -16.64
N GLU A 38 9.78 4.54 -15.32
CA GLU A 38 10.58 3.58 -14.55
C GLU A 38 9.75 2.43 -13.95
N ILE A 39 8.42 2.48 -14.03
CA ILE A 39 7.54 1.49 -13.42
C ILE A 39 6.49 1.04 -14.43
N GLN A 40 6.33 -0.27 -14.59
CA GLN A 40 5.32 -0.86 -15.45
C GLN A 40 4.45 -1.85 -14.67
N LEU A 41 3.12 -1.75 -14.81
CA LEU A 41 2.22 -2.80 -14.35
C LEU A 41 2.36 -4.03 -15.24
N THR A 42 2.73 -5.17 -14.66
CA THR A 42 2.98 -6.43 -15.39
C THR A 42 2.01 -7.54 -15.03
N ALA A 43 1.41 -7.49 -13.85
CA ALA A 43 0.48 -8.52 -13.39
C ALA A 43 -0.58 -7.98 -12.41
N VAL A 44 -1.71 -8.66 -12.37
CA VAL A 44 -2.82 -8.36 -11.46
C VAL A 44 -3.25 -9.62 -10.74
N TYR A 45 -3.41 -9.55 -9.42
CA TYR A 45 -4.09 -10.59 -8.65
C TYR A 45 -5.49 -10.13 -8.25
N SER A 46 -6.45 -11.02 -8.41
CA SER A 46 -7.82 -10.86 -7.89
C SER A 46 -8.42 -12.21 -7.52
N ARG A 47 -9.06 -12.31 -6.35
CA ARG A 47 -9.82 -13.50 -5.93
C ARG A 47 -10.94 -13.88 -6.93
N ASN A 48 -11.37 -12.92 -7.73
CA ASN A 48 -12.30 -13.15 -8.82
C ASN A 48 -11.56 -12.88 -10.13
N LEU A 49 -11.25 -13.95 -10.86
CA LEU A 49 -10.46 -13.91 -12.10
C LEU A 49 -11.05 -12.96 -13.14
N GLU A 50 -12.38 -12.95 -13.30
CA GLU A 50 -13.05 -12.08 -14.28
C GLU A 50 -12.91 -10.60 -13.93
N LYS A 51 -13.04 -10.24 -12.64
CA LYS A 51 -12.75 -8.88 -12.19
C LYS A 51 -11.27 -8.52 -12.37
N GLY A 52 -10.39 -9.47 -12.14
CA GLY A 52 -8.95 -9.31 -12.41
C GLY A 52 -8.69 -9.01 -13.88
N LYS A 53 -9.25 -9.78 -14.79
CA LYS A 53 -9.13 -9.57 -16.25
C LYS A 53 -9.69 -8.21 -16.68
N GLN A 54 -10.88 -7.83 -16.17
CA GLN A 54 -11.46 -6.52 -16.45
C GLN A 54 -10.59 -5.36 -15.99
N PHE A 55 -9.97 -5.50 -14.81
CA PHE A 55 -9.04 -4.49 -14.29
C PHE A 55 -7.75 -4.45 -15.14
N ALA A 56 -7.14 -5.60 -15.40
CA ALA A 56 -5.93 -5.72 -16.19
C ALA A 56 -6.07 -5.16 -17.61
N ALA A 57 -7.24 -5.38 -18.24
CA ALA A 57 -7.54 -4.86 -19.56
C ALA A 57 -7.52 -3.32 -19.64
N LYS A 58 -7.83 -2.59 -18.56
CA LYS A 58 -7.73 -1.13 -18.51
C LYS A 58 -6.30 -0.63 -18.76
N TYR A 59 -5.31 -1.43 -18.37
CA TYR A 59 -3.90 -1.09 -18.35
C TYR A 59 -3.07 -1.93 -19.34
N ASN A 60 -3.72 -2.65 -20.26
CA ASN A 60 -3.09 -3.52 -21.25
C ASN A 60 -2.21 -4.62 -20.63
N VAL A 61 -2.62 -5.17 -19.49
CA VAL A 61 -1.90 -6.24 -18.78
C VAL A 61 -2.56 -7.59 -19.09
N GLU A 62 -1.75 -8.57 -19.51
CA GLU A 62 -2.23 -9.91 -19.86
C GLU A 62 -2.20 -10.87 -18.67
N LYS A 63 -1.21 -10.70 -17.76
CA LYS A 63 -1.00 -11.61 -16.62
C LYS A 63 -1.99 -11.34 -15.51
N VAL A 64 -2.89 -12.30 -15.29
CA VAL A 64 -3.88 -12.24 -14.20
C VAL A 64 -3.83 -13.52 -13.39
N TYR A 65 -3.73 -13.37 -12.08
CA TYR A 65 -3.66 -14.47 -11.12
C TYR A 65 -4.89 -14.46 -10.20
N ASP A 66 -5.37 -15.64 -9.84
CA ASP A 66 -6.37 -15.88 -8.78
C ASP A 66 -5.76 -16.62 -7.57
N ASN A 67 -4.48 -16.98 -7.68
CA ASN A 67 -3.64 -17.48 -6.61
C ASN A 67 -2.43 -16.53 -6.42
N TYR A 68 -2.35 -15.87 -5.26
CA TYR A 68 -1.27 -14.91 -5.00
C TYR A 68 0.09 -15.60 -4.74
N GLU A 69 0.10 -16.86 -4.32
CA GLU A 69 1.35 -17.63 -4.18
C GLU A 69 1.96 -17.95 -5.55
N GLU A 70 1.13 -18.27 -6.54
CA GLU A 70 1.61 -18.46 -7.92
C GLU A 70 2.14 -17.14 -8.50
N MET A 71 1.47 -16.02 -8.23
CA MET A 71 1.99 -14.71 -8.61
C MET A 71 3.32 -14.38 -7.94
N ALA A 72 3.50 -14.75 -6.66
CA ALA A 72 4.74 -14.53 -5.94
C ALA A 72 5.95 -15.27 -6.56
N LYS A 73 5.71 -16.42 -7.18
CA LYS A 73 6.75 -17.24 -7.85
C LYS A 73 7.18 -16.67 -9.20
N ASP A 74 6.41 -15.75 -9.80
CA ASP A 74 6.73 -15.23 -11.13
C ASP A 74 8.03 -14.40 -11.09
N PRO A 75 9.08 -14.82 -11.83
CA PRO A 75 10.36 -14.09 -11.87
C PRO A 75 10.29 -12.77 -12.64
N GLU A 76 9.20 -12.52 -13.36
CA GLU A 76 8.97 -11.27 -14.07
C GLU A 76 8.27 -10.20 -13.23
N ILE A 77 8.10 -10.41 -11.92
CA ILE A 77 7.59 -9.45 -10.96
C ILE A 77 8.72 -9.05 -10.01
N ASP A 78 8.99 -7.76 -9.88
CA ASP A 78 10.01 -7.21 -8.97
C ASP A 78 9.36 -6.67 -7.69
N ALA A 79 8.21 -6.02 -7.82
CA ALA A 79 7.50 -5.36 -6.72
C ALA A 79 6.01 -5.66 -6.76
N VAL A 80 5.37 -5.59 -5.58
CA VAL A 80 3.93 -5.82 -5.45
C VAL A 80 3.30 -4.70 -4.63
N TYR A 81 2.24 -4.10 -5.18
CA TYR A 81 1.35 -3.22 -4.46
C TYR A 81 0.20 -4.01 -3.84
N VAL A 82 0.11 -3.99 -2.51
CA VAL A 82 -0.90 -4.72 -1.75
C VAL A 82 -2.02 -3.76 -1.35
N ALA A 83 -3.17 -3.85 -2.03
CA ALA A 83 -4.39 -3.06 -1.80
C ALA A 83 -5.61 -3.97 -1.55
N SER A 84 -5.39 -5.07 -0.89
CA SER A 84 -6.42 -6.00 -0.42
C SER A 84 -7.17 -5.46 0.80
N PRO A 85 -8.22 -6.13 1.31
CA PRO A 85 -8.78 -5.80 2.61
C PRO A 85 -7.72 -5.89 3.73
N THR A 86 -7.77 -4.97 4.69
CA THR A 86 -6.75 -4.77 5.73
C THR A 86 -6.31 -6.06 6.43
N TYR A 87 -7.25 -6.93 6.80
CA TYR A 87 -6.95 -8.20 7.47
C TYR A 87 -6.10 -9.19 6.63
N MET A 88 -5.97 -8.94 5.32
CA MET A 88 -5.15 -9.74 4.40
C MET A 88 -3.78 -9.12 4.12
N HIS A 89 -3.52 -7.89 4.56
CA HIS A 89 -2.28 -7.18 4.27
C HIS A 89 -1.06 -7.97 4.74
N TYR A 90 -1.10 -8.49 5.97
CA TYR A 90 -0.01 -9.31 6.52
C TYR A 90 0.24 -10.56 5.66
N ALA A 91 -0.80 -11.36 5.40
CA ALA A 91 -0.65 -12.62 4.68
C ALA A 91 -0.10 -12.42 3.25
N HIS A 92 -0.61 -11.41 2.55
CA HIS A 92 -0.13 -11.09 1.21
C HIS A 92 1.30 -10.54 1.24
N SER A 93 1.60 -9.60 2.13
CA SER A 93 2.92 -8.99 2.22
C SER A 93 4.00 -9.98 2.60
N ILE A 94 3.76 -10.83 3.61
CA ILE A 94 4.77 -11.82 4.04
C ILE A 94 5.07 -12.85 2.95
N THR A 95 4.04 -13.26 2.20
CA THR A 95 4.24 -14.17 1.06
C THR A 95 5.12 -13.52 0.00
N MET A 96 4.81 -12.28 -0.43
CA MET A 96 5.60 -11.57 -1.43
C MET A 96 7.05 -11.37 -0.97
N ILE A 97 7.26 -10.94 0.27
CA ILE A 97 8.58 -10.74 0.87
C ILE A 97 9.38 -12.04 0.85
N ASN A 98 8.79 -13.18 1.25
CA ASN A 98 9.47 -14.47 1.30
C ASN A 98 9.88 -14.98 -0.09
N TYR A 99 9.22 -14.53 -1.15
CA TYR A 99 9.61 -14.78 -2.53
C TYR A 99 10.51 -13.68 -3.13
N GLY A 100 11.09 -12.81 -2.28
CA GLY A 100 12.06 -11.80 -2.70
C GLY A 100 11.46 -10.62 -3.46
N LYS A 101 10.14 -10.36 -3.30
CA LYS A 101 9.49 -9.21 -3.94
C LYS A 101 9.52 -8.00 -3.03
N HIS A 102 9.78 -6.81 -3.59
CA HIS A 102 9.55 -5.56 -2.91
C HIS A 102 8.05 -5.36 -2.68
N VAL A 103 7.66 -4.75 -1.57
CA VAL A 103 6.24 -4.56 -1.22
C VAL A 103 5.96 -3.12 -0.84
N LEU A 104 4.96 -2.54 -1.51
CA LEU A 104 4.24 -1.34 -1.09
C LEU A 104 2.86 -1.78 -0.63
N CYS A 105 2.56 -1.67 0.66
CA CYS A 105 1.28 -2.11 1.22
C CYS A 105 0.41 -0.93 1.64
N GLU A 106 -0.87 -0.98 1.29
CA GLU A 106 -1.85 0.02 1.77
C GLU A 106 -1.93 0.08 3.30
N LYS A 107 -2.29 1.25 3.76
CA LYS A 107 -2.50 1.52 5.18
C LYS A 107 -3.85 0.94 5.68
N PRO A 108 -3.91 0.56 6.94
CA PRO A 108 -2.78 0.23 7.82
C PRO A 108 -2.09 -1.04 7.34
N VAL A 109 -0.78 -1.05 7.41
CA VAL A 109 0.06 -2.08 6.80
C VAL A 109 -0.17 -3.50 7.35
N CYS A 110 -0.66 -3.60 8.58
CA CYS A 110 -0.99 -4.85 9.27
C CYS A 110 -1.98 -4.60 10.43
N SER A 111 -2.37 -5.66 11.12
CA SER A 111 -3.40 -5.60 12.18
C SER A 111 -2.84 -5.31 13.56
N ASN A 112 -1.57 -5.60 13.81
CA ASN A 112 -0.93 -5.51 15.12
C ASN A 112 0.60 -5.40 14.98
N ARG A 113 1.27 -5.14 16.12
CA ARG A 113 2.71 -4.95 16.18
C ARG A 113 3.48 -6.23 15.84
N GLU A 114 3.02 -7.36 16.31
CA GLU A 114 3.67 -8.66 16.09
C GLU A 114 3.78 -8.98 14.60
N GLU A 115 2.72 -8.75 13.84
CA GLU A 115 2.73 -8.87 12.38
C GLU A 115 3.73 -7.90 11.74
N LEU A 116 3.76 -6.64 12.20
CA LEU A 116 4.71 -5.65 11.70
C LEU A 116 6.16 -6.04 11.94
N ASP A 117 6.49 -6.49 13.17
CA ASP A 117 7.84 -6.91 13.52
C ASP A 117 8.32 -8.09 12.65
N ILE A 118 7.41 -9.05 12.35
CA ILE A 118 7.68 -10.17 11.44
C ILE A 118 7.94 -9.67 10.01
N LEU A 119 7.10 -8.78 9.49
CA LEU A 119 7.26 -8.22 8.13
C LEU A 119 8.58 -7.47 7.97
N ILE A 120 8.93 -6.61 8.94
CA ILE A 120 10.19 -5.86 8.94
C ILE A 120 11.39 -6.80 8.98
N LYS A 121 11.34 -7.84 9.82
CA LYS A 121 12.40 -8.83 9.94
C LYS A 121 12.57 -9.60 8.62
N ALA A 122 11.49 -10.13 8.07
CA ALA A 122 11.52 -10.87 6.81
C ALA A 122 12.06 -10.01 5.66
N ALA A 123 11.62 -8.75 5.54
CA ALA A 123 12.09 -7.85 4.51
C ALA A 123 13.60 -7.59 4.60
N LYS A 124 14.13 -7.43 5.82
CA LYS A 124 15.58 -7.28 6.06
C LYS A 124 16.35 -8.55 5.68
N GLU A 125 15.85 -9.72 6.06
CA GLU A 125 16.48 -11.01 5.76
C GLU A 125 16.50 -11.31 4.26
N GLN A 126 15.42 -10.95 3.54
CA GLN A 126 15.33 -11.11 2.08
C GLN A 126 16.02 -9.98 1.29
N GLY A 127 16.44 -8.90 1.96
CA GLY A 127 17.05 -7.75 1.29
C GLY A 127 16.11 -6.98 0.37
N VAL A 128 14.79 -6.99 0.66
CA VAL A 128 13.77 -6.28 -0.13
C VAL A 128 13.26 -5.04 0.59
N VAL A 129 12.68 -4.12 -0.17
CA VAL A 129 11.99 -2.94 0.36
C VAL A 129 10.58 -3.33 0.79
N PHE A 130 10.22 -2.92 2.00
CA PHE A 130 8.86 -3.01 2.52
C PHE A 130 8.43 -1.63 3.01
N MET A 131 7.35 -1.10 2.46
CA MET A 131 6.85 0.25 2.75
C MET A 131 5.34 0.25 2.95
N GLU A 132 4.87 1.10 3.86
CA GLU A 132 3.47 1.45 4.00
C GLU A 132 3.11 2.61 3.05
N ALA A 133 1.98 2.50 2.33
CA ALA A 133 1.51 3.51 1.40
C ALA A 133 0.84 4.70 2.13
N MET A 134 1.63 5.44 2.89
CA MET A 134 1.17 6.56 3.70
C MET A 134 1.41 7.89 2.97
N LYS A 135 0.57 8.19 1.98
CA LYS A 135 0.74 9.31 1.03
C LYS A 135 0.84 10.70 1.66
N ASN A 136 0.23 10.93 2.83
CA ASN A 136 0.15 12.25 3.45
C ASN A 136 1.52 12.81 3.86
N VAL A 137 2.49 11.96 4.23
CA VAL A 137 3.85 12.38 4.61
C VAL A 137 4.77 12.61 3.40
N HIS A 138 4.32 12.28 2.21
CA HIS A 138 5.02 12.57 0.95
C HIS A 138 4.48 13.82 0.24
N SER A 139 3.50 14.52 0.84
CA SER A 139 2.94 15.72 0.23
C SER A 139 3.89 16.92 0.35
N PRO A 140 3.88 17.85 -0.63
CA PRO A 140 4.67 19.08 -0.54
C PRO A 140 4.36 19.90 0.73
N GLY A 141 3.11 19.90 1.19
CA GLY A 141 2.69 20.57 2.43
C GLY A 141 3.34 19.97 3.67
N PHE A 142 3.49 18.65 3.73
CA PHE A 142 4.20 17.99 4.83
C PHE A 142 5.69 18.37 4.84
N HIS A 143 6.35 18.31 3.70
CA HIS A 143 7.76 18.72 3.58
C HIS A 143 7.96 20.19 3.95
N ALA A 144 7.11 21.08 3.45
CA ALA A 144 7.17 22.50 3.80
C ALA A 144 6.99 22.74 5.32
N MET A 145 6.15 21.95 5.98
CA MET A 145 5.99 22.01 7.44
C MET A 145 7.24 21.49 8.16
N MET A 146 7.80 20.37 7.76
CA MET A 146 9.05 19.83 8.31
C MET A 146 10.18 20.85 8.21
N ASP A 147 10.37 21.46 7.05
CA ASP A 147 11.43 22.45 6.77
C ASP A 147 11.28 23.73 7.60
N ASN A 148 10.10 24.01 8.14
CA ASN A 148 9.81 25.23 8.87
C ASN A 148 9.46 25.01 10.36
N LEU A 149 9.40 23.78 10.83
CA LEU A 149 8.98 23.44 12.20
C LEU A 149 9.84 24.15 13.26
N TYR A 150 11.16 24.30 13.00
CA TYR A 150 12.10 24.98 13.89
C TYR A 150 11.73 26.45 14.17
N LYS A 151 10.98 27.10 13.27
CA LYS A 151 10.62 28.52 13.39
C LYS A 151 9.64 28.80 14.53
N ILE A 152 8.89 27.80 14.97
CA ILE A 152 7.93 27.93 16.08
C ILE A 152 8.56 27.59 17.43
N GLY A 153 9.87 27.29 17.46
CA GLY A 153 10.60 26.93 18.69
C GLY A 153 10.26 25.52 19.17
N THR A 154 10.42 25.27 20.47
CA THR A 154 10.17 23.95 21.06
C THR A 154 8.70 23.61 21.06
N VAL A 155 8.30 22.62 20.28
CA VAL A 155 6.92 22.11 20.27
C VAL A 155 6.64 21.34 21.56
N ARG A 156 5.57 21.71 22.25
CA ARG A 156 5.15 21.09 23.53
C ARG A 156 3.81 20.38 23.41
N ARG A 157 3.04 20.70 22.38
CA ARG A 157 1.73 20.09 22.10
C ARG A 157 1.46 20.13 20.62
N ALA A 158 0.94 19.03 20.09
CA ALA A 158 0.40 18.92 18.74
C ALA A 158 -1.04 18.38 18.80
N THR A 159 -1.91 18.89 17.94
CA THR A 159 -3.27 18.36 17.75
C THR A 159 -3.46 18.08 16.26
N ILE A 160 -3.71 16.83 15.91
CA ILE A 160 -3.94 16.41 14.54
C ILE A 160 -5.37 15.88 14.43
N GLN A 161 -6.11 16.38 13.46
CA GLN A 161 -7.51 16.04 13.26
C GLN A 161 -7.75 15.59 11.82
N TYR A 162 -8.54 14.55 11.67
CA TYR A 162 -9.06 14.10 10.38
C TYR A 162 -10.58 13.95 10.52
N CYS A 163 -11.29 14.96 10.06
CA CYS A 163 -12.75 15.04 10.18
C CYS A 163 -13.37 14.92 8.80
N GLN A 164 -14.07 13.82 8.55
CA GLN A 164 -14.73 13.55 7.28
C GLN A 164 -16.05 12.83 7.53
N TYR A 165 -17.12 13.27 6.83
CA TYR A 165 -18.33 12.47 6.76
C TYR A 165 -18.08 11.23 5.89
N SER A 166 -18.22 10.06 6.48
CA SER A 166 -18.02 8.81 5.75
C SER A 166 -19.20 8.54 4.80
N SER A 167 -18.92 8.28 3.52
CA SER A 167 -19.93 7.82 2.56
C SER A 167 -20.61 6.50 2.96
N ARG A 168 -20.01 5.76 3.90
CA ARG A 168 -20.53 4.49 4.44
C ARG A 168 -21.42 4.68 5.67
N TYR A 169 -21.46 5.89 6.25
CA TYR A 169 -22.14 6.13 7.52
C TYR A 169 -23.67 5.98 7.42
N ASP A 170 -24.27 6.35 6.30
CA ASP A 170 -25.72 6.17 6.10
C ASP A 170 -26.13 4.69 6.02
N LYS A 171 -25.26 3.84 5.50
CA LYS A 171 -25.46 2.37 5.55
C LYS A 171 -25.30 1.85 6.96
N PHE A 172 -24.30 2.34 7.69
CA PHE A 172 -24.06 1.97 9.09
C PHE A 172 -25.28 2.32 9.97
N LYS A 173 -25.89 3.49 9.81
CA LYS A 173 -27.12 3.87 10.51
C LYS A 173 -28.29 2.92 10.23
N LYS A 174 -28.29 2.24 9.09
CA LYS A 174 -29.28 1.22 8.71
C LYS A 174 -28.88 -0.20 9.14
N GLY A 175 -27.84 -0.34 9.97
CA GLY A 175 -27.35 -1.64 10.46
C GLY A 175 -26.46 -2.40 9.46
N ILE A 176 -26.07 -1.80 8.34
CA ILE A 176 -25.16 -2.40 7.34
C ILE A 176 -23.74 -2.02 7.70
N ILE A 177 -22.98 -3.00 8.18
CA ILE A 177 -21.57 -2.80 8.58
C ILE A 177 -20.65 -3.15 7.39
N GLU A 178 -20.16 -2.13 6.70
CA GLU A 178 -19.13 -2.31 5.66
C GLU A 178 -17.74 -2.54 6.29
N ASN A 179 -16.80 -3.07 5.50
CA ASN A 179 -15.46 -3.47 5.97
C ASN A 179 -14.75 -2.39 6.80
N ALA A 180 -14.81 -1.12 6.38
CA ALA A 180 -14.15 -0.01 7.08
C ALA A 180 -14.66 0.22 8.52
N PHE A 181 -15.87 -0.26 8.87
CA PHE A 181 -16.46 -0.18 10.20
C PHE A 181 -16.44 -1.51 10.95
N ASN A 182 -15.85 -2.56 10.38
CA ASN A 182 -15.86 -3.90 10.98
C ASN A 182 -14.51 -4.17 11.70
N PRO A 183 -14.48 -4.15 13.04
CA PRO A 183 -13.26 -4.40 13.80
C PRO A 183 -12.73 -5.85 13.64
N LYS A 184 -13.60 -6.81 13.28
CA LYS A 184 -13.19 -8.20 13.00
C LYS A 184 -12.34 -8.33 11.74
N LEU A 185 -12.34 -7.29 10.89
CA LEU A 185 -11.54 -7.20 9.66
C LEU A 185 -10.36 -6.22 9.81
N SER A 186 -9.88 -6.02 11.04
CA SER A 186 -8.79 -5.08 11.36
C SER A 186 -9.08 -3.65 10.90
N ASN A 187 -10.33 -3.21 11.05
CA ASN A 187 -10.81 -1.90 10.67
C ASN A 187 -11.53 -1.19 11.81
N GLY A 188 -11.99 0.00 11.57
CA GLY A 188 -12.61 0.92 12.52
C GLY A 188 -11.98 2.29 12.42
N ALA A 189 -12.54 3.28 13.10
CA ALA A 189 -12.12 4.68 12.97
C ALA A 189 -10.62 4.89 13.24
N LEU A 190 -10.07 4.21 14.25
CA LEU A 190 -8.64 4.33 14.58
C LEU A 190 -7.75 3.74 13.48
N MET A 191 -8.07 2.53 13.02
CA MET A 191 -7.28 1.83 12.00
C MET A 191 -7.41 2.48 10.62
N ASP A 192 -8.60 2.91 10.22
CA ASP A 192 -8.84 3.48 8.89
C ASP A 192 -8.41 4.95 8.79
N ILE A 193 -8.84 5.79 9.71
CA ILE A 193 -8.63 7.25 9.70
C ILE A 193 -7.57 7.70 10.70
N GLY A 194 -7.56 7.13 11.90
CA GLY A 194 -6.60 7.48 12.95
C GLY A 194 -5.16 7.15 12.57
N SER A 195 -4.93 6.14 11.75
CA SER A 195 -3.61 5.81 11.19
C SER A 195 -2.95 7.01 10.51
N TYR A 196 -3.70 7.82 9.75
CA TYR A 196 -3.18 9.03 9.14
C TYR A 196 -2.70 10.05 10.17
N CYS A 197 -3.47 10.24 11.25
CA CYS A 197 -3.12 11.19 12.29
C CYS A 197 -1.89 10.73 13.09
N ILE A 198 -1.83 9.45 13.43
CA ILE A 198 -0.73 8.86 14.20
C ILE A 198 0.55 8.86 13.39
N HIS A 199 0.48 8.41 12.14
CA HIS A 199 1.64 8.36 11.26
C HIS A 199 2.20 9.77 10.99
N PHE A 200 1.33 10.74 10.75
CA PHE A 200 1.72 12.14 10.56
C PHE A 200 2.45 12.68 11.80
N LEU A 201 1.92 12.43 13.01
CA LEU A 201 2.54 12.84 14.27
C LEU A 201 3.90 12.17 14.46
N ALA A 202 3.99 10.85 14.28
CA ALA A 202 5.23 10.09 14.43
C ALA A 202 6.30 10.45 13.40
N SER A 203 5.90 11.04 12.26
CA SER A 203 6.83 11.50 11.23
C SER A 203 7.34 12.91 11.49
N LEU A 204 6.65 13.70 12.34
CA LEU A 204 7.07 15.06 12.72
C LEU A 204 7.98 15.09 13.93
N PHE A 205 7.84 14.11 14.85
CA PHE A 205 8.46 14.08 16.17
C PHE A 205 9.07 12.71 16.46
#